data_50cc03f0fb3a54ea4b7cd101e10f6e8f
#
_entry.id   50cc03f0fb3a54ea4b7cd101e10f6e8f
#
_cell.length_a   1.000
_cell.length_b   1.000
_cell.length_c   1.000
_cell.angle_alpha   90.00
_cell.angle_beta   90.00
_cell.angle_gamma   90.00
#
_symmetry.space_group_name_H-M   'P 1'
#
loop_
_entity.id
_entity.type
_entity.pdbx_description
1 polymer ?
#
loop_
_entity_poly.entity_id
_entity_poly.type
_entity_poly.pdbx_seq_one_letter_code
_entity_poly.pdbx_strand_id
1 'polypeptide(L)'
;MTTPIVDFVRRYAQSGTARLHMPGHKGQSLLGCEPWDITEIRGADELYEAEGIIAQSEANATRLFGTAHSYYSTEGSSQCIRAMLCLALQGAPRTGKRPVLLAARNAHKALLYAAALLDFDIQWLWPAPEDTGALCSCPVTVQALSAALEE
;
A
#
# COMPACT_ATOMS: atom_id res chain seq x y z
N MET A 1 21.04 -1.19 10.86
CA MET A 1 20.22 -0.71 9.73
C MET A 1 20.05 0.78 9.93
N THR A 2 20.26 1.60 8.89
CA THR A 2 20.06 3.05 8.93
C THR A 2 18.59 3.40 8.75
N THR A 3 18.19 4.61 9.19
CA THR A 3 16.83 5.14 9.01
C THR A 3 16.88 6.43 8.17
N PRO A 4 17.16 6.33 6.85
CA PRO A 4 17.57 7.47 6.02
C PRO A 4 16.61 8.66 6.09
N ILE A 5 15.29 8.41 6.01
CA ILE A 5 14.26 9.45 6.08
C ILE A 5 14.28 10.12 7.48
N VAL A 6 14.23 9.33 8.54
CA VAL A 6 14.20 9.86 9.92
C VAL A 6 15.50 10.60 10.24
N ASP A 7 16.64 10.07 9.82
CA ASP A 7 17.95 10.67 10.03
C ASP A 7 18.07 12.01 9.30
N PHE A 8 17.54 12.11 8.07
CA PHE A 8 17.49 13.36 7.32
C PHE A 8 16.61 14.40 8.01
N VAL A 9 15.37 14.02 8.34
CA VAL A 9 14.39 14.94 8.95
C VAL A 9 14.90 15.49 10.29
N ARG A 10 15.52 14.64 11.12
CA ARG A 10 16.12 15.07 12.39
C ARG A 10 17.27 16.06 12.19
N ARG A 11 18.18 15.79 11.25
CA ARG A 11 19.26 16.71 10.94
C ARG A 11 18.73 18.03 10.40
N TYR A 12 17.74 17.99 9.51
CA TYR A 12 17.11 19.18 8.96
C TYR A 12 16.43 20.02 10.05
N ALA A 13 15.69 19.40 10.96
CA ALA A 13 15.04 20.07 12.08
C ALA A 13 16.04 20.83 12.97
N GLN A 14 17.27 20.32 13.10
CA GLN A 14 18.35 20.89 13.92
C GLN A 14 19.28 21.84 13.17
N SER A 15 19.15 21.95 11.84
CA SER A 15 20.13 22.67 11.00
C SER A 15 20.07 24.19 11.10
N GLY A 16 19.02 24.76 11.69
CA GLY A 16 18.79 26.21 11.68
C GLY A 16 18.49 26.81 10.30
N THR A 17 18.27 25.97 9.29
CA THR A 17 17.97 26.42 7.93
C THR A 17 16.65 27.18 7.88
N ALA A 18 16.65 28.35 7.21
CA ALA A 18 15.43 29.12 7.01
C ALA A 18 14.44 28.33 6.12
N ARG A 19 13.22 28.10 6.63
CA ARG A 19 12.20 27.31 5.95
C ARG A 19 11.31 28.19 5.08
N LEU A 20 11.72 28.44 3.85
CA LEU A 20 10.93 29.21 2.88
C LEU A 20 9.99 28.32 2.05
N HIS A 21 10.00 27.02 2.29
CA HIS A 21 9.15 26.01 1.66
C HIS A 21 7.83 25.78 2.43
N MET A 22 6.91 25.07 1.85
CA MET A 22 5.74 24.51 2.56
C MET A 22 6.19 23.39 3.51
N PRO A 23 5.45 23.11 4.59
CA PRO A 23 4.20 23.74 5.00
C PRO A 23 4.37 25.12 5.66
N GLY A 24 3.22 25.84 5.79
CA GLY A 24 3.18 27.24 6.22
C GLY A 24 3.61 27.54 7.65
N HIS A 25 3.61 26.54 8.55
CA HIS A 25 4.07 26.73 9.95
C HIS A 25 5.59 26.95 10.08
N LYS A 26 6.37 26.75 9.01
CA LYS A 26 7.81 26.99 8.95
C LYS A 26 8.63 26.31 10.07
N GLY A 27 8.12 25.18 10.59
CA GLY A 27 8.75 24.45 11.69
C GLY A 27 8.53 25.08 13.08
N GLN A 28 7.68 26.11 13.20
CA GLN A 28 7.29 26.67 14.47
C GLN A 28 6.39 25.66 15.18
N SER A 29 6.82 25.25 16.38
CA SER A 29 6.16 24.17 17.11
C SER A 29 4.89 24.65 17.80
N LEU A 30 3.75 24.03 17.48
CA LEU A 30 2.47 24.12 18.18
C LEU A 30 2.10 22.76 18.79
N LEU A 31 2.20 21.69 18.01
CA LEU A 31 1.89 20.32 18.40
C LEU A 31 3.14 19.47 18.70
N GLY A 32 4.34 20.00 18.38
CA GLY A 32 5.61 19.35 18.61
C GLY A 32 6.16 18.57 17.40
N CYS A 33 5.38 18.34 16.36
CA CYS A 33 5.78 17.61 15.16
C CYS A 33 6.20 18.51 13.98
N GLU A 34 5.87 19.79 13.99
CA GLU A 34 6.11 20.71 12.90
C GLU A 34 7.60 20.86 12.48
N PRO A 35 8.58 20.73 13.39
CA PRO A 35 9.99 20.72 12.97
C PRO A 35 10.33 19.56 12.03
N TRP A 36 9.56 18.47 12.05
CA TRP A 36 9.77 17.27 11.25
C TRP A 36 8.87 17.22 10.00
N ASP A 37 7.92 18.14 9.90
CA ASP A 37 7.04 18.24 8.75
C ASP A 37 7.71 19.07 7.64
N ILE A 38 8.03 18.42 6.55
CA ILE A 38 8.75 18.96 5.39
C ILE A 38 8.10 18.52 4.09
N THR A 39 8.51 19.12 2.99
CA THR A 39 8.14 18.73 1.62
C THR A 39 9.37 18.25 0.84
N GLU A 40 9.27 18.16 -0.48
CA GLU A 40 10.32 17.72 -1.42
C GLU A 40 11.43 18.79 -1.54
N ILE A 41 12.08 19.10 -0.43
CA ILE A 41 13.23 19.98 -0.39
C ILE A 41 14.50 19.25 -0.82
N ARG A 42 15.54 19.99 -1.15
CA ARG A 42 16.83 19.41 -1.56
C ARG A 42 17.32 18.36 -0.56
N GLY A 43 17.42 17.13 -1.00
CA GLY A 43 17.87 15.97 -0.22
C GLY A 43 16.77 15.23 0.55
N ALA A 44 15.53 15.72 0.54
CA ALA A 44 14.39 15.04 1.15
C ALA A 44 13.84 13.91 0.27
N ASP A 45 14.17 13.94 -1.04
CA ASP A 45 13.60 12.99 -1.99
C ASP A 45 12.10 13.22 -2.23
N GLU A 46 11.49 12.49 -3.14
CA GLU A 46 10.06 12.46 -3.37
C GLU A 46 9.57 11.02 -3.58
N LEU A 47 8.32 10.73 -3.22
CA LEU A 47 7.84 9.35 -3.18
C LEU A 47 7.58 8.77 -4.57
N TYR A 48 7.18 9.58 -5.54
CA TYR A 48 6.79 9.11 -6.88
C TYR A 48 7.99 8.66 -7.71
N GLU A 49 9.11 9.38 -7.62
CA GLU A 49 10.36 9.07 -8.31
C GLU A 49 11.53 8.96 -7.31
N ALA A 50 11.36 8.07 -6.32
CA ALA A 50 12.32 7.93 -5.24
C ALA A 50 13.72 7.54 -5.76
N GLU A 51 14.71 8.42 -5.57
CA GLU A 51 16.10 8.21 -5.98
C GLU A 51 17.10 8.39 -4.83
N GLY A 52 16.66 9.00 -3.72
CA GLY A 52 17.48 9.39 -2.57
C GLY A 52 17.20 8.60 -1.30
N ILE A 53 16.81 9.33 -0.25
CA ILE A 53 16.60 8.74 1.10
C ILE A 53 15.37 7.84 1.16
N ILE A 54 14.35 8.08 0.34
CA ILE A 54 13.17 7.22 0.26
C ILE A 54 13.57 5.90 -0.41
N ALA A 55 14.25 5.94 -1.55
CA ALA A 55 14.78 4.73 -2.20
C ALA A 55 15.68 3.90 -1.28
N GLN A 56 16.57 4.55 -0.51
CA GLN A 56 17.40 3.87 0.47
C GLN A 56 16.58 3.23 1.59
N SER A 57 15.50 3.88 2.03
CA SER A 57 14.60 3.36 3.04
C SER A 57 13.80 2.17 2.53
N GLU A 58 13.30 2.23 1.31
CA GLU A 58 12.62 1.11 0.63
C GLU A 58 13.56 -0.08 0.42
N ALA A 59 14.82 0.15 0.05
CA ALA A 59 15.84 -0.89 -0.02
C ALA A 59 16.13 -1.53 1.34
N ASN A 60 16.06 -0.76 2.43
CA ASN A 60 16.16 -1.29 3.80
C ASN A 60 14.95 -2.17 4.15
N ALA A 61 13.73 -1.74 3.80
CA ALA A 61 12.51 -2.51 3.98
C ALA A 61 12.54 -3.81 3.16
N THR A 62 12.99 -3.74 1.91
CA THR A 62 13.18 -4.89 1.01
C THR A 62 14.08 -5.95 1.66
N ARG A 63 15.22 -5.54 2.23
CA ARG A 63 16.12 -6.47 2.94
C ARG A 63 15.51 -7.03 4.21
N LEU A 64 14.78 -6.20 4.97
CA LEU A 64 14.17 -6.60 6.24
C LEU A 64 13.07 -7.65 6.02
N PHE A 65 12.24 -7.46 5.01
CA PHE A 65 11.10 -8.34 4.71
C PHE A 65 11.45 -9.48 3.74
N GLY A 66 12.66 -9.49 3.17
CA GLY A 66 13.08 -10.52 2.21
C GLY A 66 12.27 -10.51 0.91
N THR A 67 11.77 -9.35 0.50
CA THR A 67 10.99 -9.17 -0.74
C THR A 67 11.90 -8.84 -1.92
N ALA A 68 11.41 -8.95 -3.16
CA ALA A 68 12.14 -8.46 -4.33
C ALA A 68 12.23 -6.93 -4.33
N HIS A 69 11.12 -6.25 -4.00
CA HIS A 69 11.02 -4.81 -3.81
C HIS A 69 9.98 -4.49 -2.74
N SER A 70 10.17 -3.37 -2.04
CA SER A 70 9.19 -2.80 -1.12
C SER A 70 9.00 -1.33 -1.45
N TYR A 71 7.76 -0.91 -1.58
CA TYR A 71 7.38 0.46 -1.90
C TYR A 71 6.52 1.03 -0.77
N TYR A 72 6.68 2.32 -0.49
CA TYR A 72 5.86 3.00 0.48
C TYR A 72 4.58 3.54 -0.14
N SER A 73 3.51 3.54 0.65
CA SER A 73 2.23 4.16 0.31
C SER A 73 1.80 5.11 1.42
N THR A 74 1.37 6.31 1.05
CA THR A 74 0.81 7.30 1.98
C THR A 74 -0.70 7.19 2.14
N GLU A 75 -1.38 6.40 1.29
CA GLU A 75 -2.84 6.19 1.36
C GLU A 75 -3.22 4.86 2.03
N GLY A 76 -2.29 4.28 2.78
CA GLY A 76 -2.51 3.06 3.55
C GLY A 76 -2.72 1.82 2.69
N SER A 77 -3.16 0.72 3.35
CA SER A 77 -3.35 -0.59 2.72
C SER A 77 -4.39 -0.58 1.59
N SER A 78 -5.33 0.34 1.59
CA SER A 78 -6.32 0.44 0.50
C SER A 78 -5.69 0.77 -0.84
N GLN A 79 -4.68 1.64 -0.87
CA GLN A 79 -3.91 1.91 -2.08
C GLN A 79 -3.08 0.69 -2.49
N CYS A 80 -2.43 0.04 -1.53
CA CYS A 80 -1.63 -1.15 -1.80
C CYS A 80 -2.48 -2.28 -2.40
N ILE A 81 -3.71 -2.50 -1.90
CA ILE A 81 -4.64 -3.49 -2.46
C ILE A 81 -4.98 -3.14 -3.92
N ARG A 82 -5.32 -1.88 -4.20
CA ARG A 82 -5.62 -1.43 -5.57
C ARG A 82 -4.42 -1.60 -6.51
N ALA A 83 -3.23 -1.22 -6.06
CA ALA A 83 -2.00 -1.37 -6.84
C ALA A 83 -1.68 -2.84 -7.13
N MET A 84 -1.79 -3.70 -6.13
CA MET A 84 -1.58 -5.15 -6.28
C MET A 84 -2.54 -5.76 -7.32
N LEU A 85 -3.81 -5.42 -7.25
CA LEU A 85 -4.81 -5.91 -8.19
C LEU A 85 -4.60 -5.36 -9.61
N CYS A 86 -4.21 -4.09 -9.72
CA CYS A 86 -3.85 -3.49 -11.01
C CYS A 86 -2.68 -4.23 -11.66
N LEU A 87 -1.61 -4.52 -10.92
CA LEU A 87 -0.46 -5.27 -11.40
C LEU A 87 -0.83 -6.70 -11.80
N ALA A 88 -1.67 -7.38 -11.00
CA ALA A 88 -2.15 -8.72 -11.32
C ALA A 88 -2.94 -8.75 -12.63
N LEU A 89 -3.82 -7.76 -12.85
CA LEU A 89 -4.59 -7.64 -14.08
C LEU A 89 -3.72 -7.31 -15.29
N GLN A 90 -2.68 -6.50 -15.14
CA GLN A 90 -1.72 -6.20 -16.21
C GLN A 90 -0.93 -7.44 -16.63
N GLY A 91 -0.61 -8.33 -15.69
CA GLY A 91 0.07 -9.60 -15.93
C GLY A 91 -0.85 -10.74 -16.41
N ALA A 92 -2.16 -10.56 -16.32
CA ALA A 92 -3.12 -11.60 -16.71
C ALA A 92 -3.19 -11.80 -18.24
N PRO A 93 -3.44 -13.01 -18.73
CA PRO A 93 -3.63 -13.27 -20.15
C PRO A 93 -4.80 -12.48 -20.72
N ARG A 94 -4.60 -11.82 -21.86
CA ARG A 94 -5.66 -11.09 -22.57
C ARG A 94 -6.56 -12.04 -23.34
N THR A 95 -7.61 -12.52 -22.72
CA THR A 95 -8.57 -13.47 -23.33
C THR A 95 -9.74 -12.80 -24.07
N GLY A 96 -9.83 -11.47 -24.01
CA GLY A 96 -11.00 -10.73 -24.50
C GLY A 96 -12.23 -10.83 -23.56
N LYS A 97 -12.15 -11.61 -22.49
CA LYS A 97 -13.17 -11.70 -21.46
C LYS A 97 -12.86 -10.76 -20.30
N ARG A 98 -13.90 -10.31 -19.59
CA ARG A 98 -13.73 -9.54 -18.38
C ARG A 98 -13.04 -10.41 -17.30
N PRO A 99 -12.00 -9.91 -16.63
CA PRO A 99 -11.34 -10.66 -15.57
C PRO A 99 -12.27 -10.94 -14.40
N VAL A 100 -12.13 -12.09 -13.78
CA VAL A 100 -12.85 -12.49 -12.58
C VAL A 100 -11.86 -12.76 -11.45
N LEU A 101 -12.10 -12.16 -10.29
CA LEU A 101 -11.31 -12.39 -9.08
C LEU A 101 -12.09 -13.25 -8.10
N LEU A 102 -11.52 -14.38 -7.69
CA LEU A 102 -12.06 -15.18 -6.59
C LEU A 102 -11.66 -14.55 -5.26
N ALA A 103 -12.62 -14.25 -4.41
CA ALA A 103 -12.37 -13.61 -3.11
C ALA A 103 -13.26 -14.18 -2.01
N ALA A 104 -12.67 -14.40 -0.83
CA ALA A 104 -13.42 -14.74 0.36
C ALA A 104 -14.40 -13.61 0.73
N ARG A 105 -15.61 -13.95 1.18
CA ARG A 105 -16.70 -12.98 1.42
C ARG A 105 -16.36 -11.93 2.47
N ASN A 106 -15.41 -12.18 3.35
CA ASN A 106 -14.92 -11.24 4.37
C ASN A 106 -13.82 -10.29 3.89
N ALA A 107 -13.56 -10.22 2.57
CA ALA A 107 -12.56 -9.31 2.03
C ALA A 107 -12.85 -7.85 2.36
N HIS A 108 -11.78 -7.07 2.55
CA HIS A 108 -11.89 -5.64 2.86
C HIS A 108 -12.57 -4.85 1.72
N LYS A 109 -13.34 -3.82 2.05
CA LYS A 109 -14.08 -2.98 1.09
C LYS A 109 -13.21 -2.38 -0.03
N ALA A 110 -11.91 -2.22 0.18
CA ALA A 110 -10.98 -1.77 -0.85
C ALA A 110 -10.98 -2.66 -2.10
N LEU A 111 -11.31 -3.96 -1.95
CA LEU A 111 -11.50 -4.88 -3.06
C LEU A 111 -12.68 -4.47 -3.95
N LEU A 112 -13.82 -4.11 -3.35
CA LEU A 112 -15.00 -3.66 -4.10
C LEU A 112 -14.70 -2.37 -4.88
N TYR A 113 -13.99 -1.43 -4.25
CA TYR A 113 -13.59 -0.19 -4.90
C TYR A 113 -12.56 -0.44 -6.02
N ALA A 114 -11.67 -1.42 -5.83
CA ALA A 114 -10.75 -1.82 -6.87
C ALA A 114 -11.46 -2.46 -8.06
N ALA A 115 -12.48 -3.30 -7.83
CA ALA A 115 -13.28 -3.90 -8.89
C ALA A 115 -14.01 -2.84 -9.73
N ALA A 116 -14.59 -1.84 -9.08
CA ALA A 116 -15.23 -0.72 -9.76
C ALA A 116 -14.24 0.16 -10.54
N LEU A 117 -13.03 0.36 -10.02
CA LEU A 117 -12.00 1.19 -10.65
C LEU A 117 -11.31 0.49 -11.82
N LEU A 118 -11.04 -0.81 -11.70
CA LEU A 118 -10.23 -1.59 -12.63
C LEU A 118 -11.05 -2.49 -13.57
N ASP A 119 -12.38 -2.45 -13.44
CA ASP A 119 -13.34 -3.13 -14.30
C ASP A 119 -13.17 -4.65 -14.37
N PHE A 120 -13.17 -5.30 -13.20
CA PHE A 120 -13.22 -6.75 -13.08
C PHE A 120 -14.40 -7.22 -12.25
N ASP A 121 -14.83 -8.46 -12.43
CA ASP A 121 -15.88 -9.08 -11.64
C ASP A 121 -15.32 -9.81 -10.41
N ILE A 122 -16.15 -9.96 -9.37
CA ILE A 122 -15.79 -10.71 -8.18
C ILE A 122 -16.71 -11.91 -8.05
N GLN A 123 -16.16 -13.11 -8.05
CA GLN A 123 -16.83 -14.34 -7.63
C GLN A 123 -16.53 -14.57 -6.15
N TRP A 124 -17.59 -14.55 -5.34
CA TRP A 124 -17.44 -14.67 -3.89
C TRP A 124 -17.35 -16.13 -3.47
N LEU A 125 -16.30 -16.42 -2.70
CA LEU A 125 -16.20 -17.68 -1.96
C LEU A 125 -16.88 -17.50 -0.61
N TRP A 126 -17.93 -18.27 -0.38
CA TRP A 126 -18.72 -18.24 0.85
C TRP A 126 -18.18 -19.25 1.86
N PRO A 127 -18.28 -18.96 3.18
CA PRO A 127 -17.95 -19.94 4.19
C PRO A 127 -18.94 -21.12 4.16
N ALA A 128 -18.53 -22.26 4.69
CA ALA A 128 -19.43 -23.37 4.88
C ALA A 128 -20.57 -22.97 5.84
N PRO A 129 -21.76 -23.59 5.73
CA PRO A 129 -22.91 -23.23 6.55
C PRO A 129 -22.66 -23.25 8.07
N GLU A 130 -21.81 -24.15 8.55
CA GLU A 130 -21.36 -24.25 9.94
C GLU A 130 -20.49 -23.09 10.40
N ASP A 131 -19.83 -22.38 9.48
CA ASP A 131 -18.91 -21.27 9.75
C ASP A 131 -19.58 -19.90 9.62
N THR A 132 -20.84 -19.83 9.18
CA THR A 132 -21.53 -18.55 8.90
C THR A 132 -21.77 -17.70 10.14
N GLY A 133 -21.76 -18.31 11.33
CA GLY A 133 -21.92 -17.61 12.62
C GLY A 133 -20.64 -16.90 13.12
N ALA A 134 -19.49 -17.16 12.52
CA ALA A 134 -18.23 -16.60 12.96
C ALA A 134 -18.04 -15.17 12.40
N LEU A 135 -18.02 -14.18 13.30
CA LEU A 135 -17.83 -12.78 12.94
C LEU A 135 -16.46 -12.59 12.25
N CYS A 136 -16.46 -11.96 11.09
CA CYS A 136 -15.26 -11.66 10.28
C CYS A 136 -14.48 -12.92 9.82
N SER A 137 -15.00 -14.12 9.99
CA SER A 137 -14.39 -15.34 9.49
C SER A 137 -15.05 -15.77 8.17
N CYS A 138 -14.23 -16.27 7.25
CA CYS A 138 -14.70 -16.90 6.02
C CYS A 138 -13.62 -17.91 5.59
N PRO A 139 -13.54 -19.06 6.29
CA PRO A 139 -12.61 -20.10 5.90
C PRO A 139 -12.98 -20.64 4.52
N VAL A 140 -11.99 -20.66 3.64
CA VAL A 140 -12.13 -21.19 2.28
C VAL A 140 -11.36 -22.51 2.21
N THR A 141 -12.05 -23.59 1.85
CA THR A 141 -11.40 -24.90 1.67
C THR A 141 -10.76 -25.01 0.29
N VAL A 142 -9.77 -25.89 0.16
CA VAL A 142 -9.13 -26.19 -1.14
C VAL A 142 -10.17 -26.70 -2.15
N GLN A 143 -11.12 -27.49 -1.68
CA GLN A 143 -12.22 -28.04 -2.51
C GLN A 143 -13.12 -26.92 -3.06
N ALA A 144 -13.51 -25.95 -2.22
CA ALA A 144 -14.33 -24.83 -2.64
C ALA A 144 -13.59 -23.93 -3.64
N LEU A 145 -12.29 -23.71 -3.42
CA LEU A 145 -11.47 -22.94 -4.36
C LEU A 145 -11.31 -23.68 -5.72
N SER A 146 -11.04 -25.00 -5.68
CA SER A 146 -10.90 -25.78 -6.92
C SER A 146 -12.20 -25.80 -7.72
N ALA A 147 -13.35 -25.99 -7.07
CA ALA A 147 -14.65 -25.94 -7.73
C ALA A 147 -14.92 -24.58 -8.40
N ALA A 148 -14.60 -23.49 -7.71
CA ALA A 148 -14.78 -22.14 -8.26
C ALA A 148 -13.82 -21.80 -9.41
N LEU A 149 -12.71 -22.52 -9.56
CA LEU A 149 -11.76 -22.35 -10.70
C LEU A 149 -12.18 -23.15 -11.94
N GLU A 150 -13.07 -24.13 -11.79
CA GLU A 150 -13.60 -24.97 -12.89
C GLU A 150 -14.86 -24.38 -13.54
N GLU A 151 -15.54 -23.43 -12.87
CA GLU A 151 -16.67 -22.66 -13.39
C GLU A 151 -16.22 -21.55 -14.37
#